data_73076d9a881d1168993e93e66c79d384
#
_entry.id   73076d9a881d1168993e93e66c79d384
#
_cell.length_a   1.000
_cell.length_b   1.000
_cell.length_c   1.000
_cell.angle_alpha   90.00
_cell.angle_beta   90.00
_cell.angle_gamma   90.00
#
_symmetry.space_group_name_H-M   'P 1'
#
loop_
_entity.id
_entity.type
_entity.pdbx_description
1 polymer ?
#
loop_
_entity_poly.entity_id
_entity_poly.type
_entity_poly.pdbx_seq_one_letter_code
_entity_poly.pdbx_strand_id
1 'polypeptide(L)'
;MRCGIYARISTSNGGQSPQMQLRELREYCKRRGWKIAGEYVDRGISGAKDQRPELDKLMHDAHKRRVDAVVVWKFDRFARSVSHLLRALETFNSLGIAFVSLSESIDTSTPAGKMVFTVLGAVAELERSLIGERVRAGLRNAKAKGAQLGRPPLKKLTSTEIQMMRLDRRNKRTPYAVLAGKYGTSVWSAFHLCKNAK
;
A
#
# COMPACT_ATOMS: atom_id res chain seq x y z
N MET A 1 7.11 28.20 -11.11
CA MET A 1 6.92 26.77 -10.82
C MET A 1 5.55 26.33 -11.30
N ARG A 2 5.45 25.12 -11.86
CA ARG A 2 4.17 24.49 -12.25
C ARG A 2 3.67 23.67 -11.08
N CYS A 3 2.47 23.96 -10.56
CA CYS A 3 1.96 23.22 -9.41
C CYS A 3 0.77 22.31 -9.79
N GLY A 4 0.72 21.13 -9.20
CA GLY A 4 -0.43 20.25 -9.18
C GLY A 4 -1.20 20.45 -7.87
N ILE A 5 -2.48 20.72 -7.96
CA ILE A 5 -3.36 20.80 -6.80
C ILE A 5 -4.02 19.43 -6.61
N TYR A 6 -3.92 18.86 -5.42
CA TYR A 6 -4.65 17.64 -5.10
C TYR A 6 -5.66 17.87 -3.97
N ALA A 7 -6.88 17.41 -4.18
CA ALA A 7 -7.93 17.42 -3.17
C ALA A 7 -8.71 16.09 -3.15
N ARG A 8 -9.09 15.66 -1.94
CA ARG A 8 -9.99 14.52 -1.74
C ARG A 8 -11.27 14.97 -1.04
N ILE A 9 -12.39 14.72 -1.70
CA ILE A 9 -13.72 15.16 -1.26
C ILE A 9 -14.50 13.92 -0.82
N SER A 10 -14.84 13.84 0.48
CA SER A 10 -15.74 12.80 1.00
C SER A 10 -17.20 13.19 0.78
N THR A 11 -18.08 12.20 0.58
CA THR A 11 -19.53 12.39 0.47
C THR A 11 -20.23 12.68 1.78
N SER A 12 -19.54 12.54 2.93
CA SER A 12 -20.11 12.82 4.25
C SER A 12 -20.05 14.31 4.58
N ASN A 13 -21.19 14.91 4.85
CA ASN A 13 -21.43 16.32 5.18
C ASN A 13 -20.85 16.74 6.54
N GLY A 14 -19.57 16.56 6.78
CA GLY A 14 -18.92 16.99 8.01
C GLY A 14 -17.72 17.88 7.73
N GLY A 15 -17.92 19.20 7.70
CA GLY A 15 -16.82 20.17 7.60
C GLY A 15 -16.85 21.01 6.31
N GLN A 16 -15.86 21.85 6.14
CA GLN A 16 -15.72 22.86 5.08
C GLN A 16 -16.06 22.36 3.68
N SER A 17 -16.78 23.20 2.93
CA SER A 17 -17.14 22.92 1.54
C SER A 17 -15.90 22.55 0.72
N PRO A 18 -15.97 21.47 -0.08
CA PRO A 18 -14.89 21.06 -0.99
C PRO A 18 -14.41 22.18 -1.92
N GLN A 19 -15.35 23.05 -2.33
CA GLN A 19 -15.06 24.21 -3.16
C GLN A 19 -14.20 25.25 -2.43
N MET A 20 -14.41 25.38 -1.12
CA MET A 20 -13.64 26.31 -0.28
C MET A 20 -12.16 25.87 -0.19
N GLN A 21 -11.91 24.55 0.01
CA GLN A 21 -10.56 24.03 0.01
C GLN A 21 -9.84 24.26 -1.33
N LEU A 22 -10.49 23.98 -2.45
CA LEU A 22 -9.91 24.21 -3.77
C LEU A 22 -9.66 25.71 -4.02
N ARG A 23 -10.56 26.59 -3.55
CA ARG A 23 -10.37 28.02 -3.64
C ARG A 23 -9.13 28.47 -2.88
N GLU A 24 -8.94 28.04 -1.63
CA GLU A 24 -7.78 28.35 -0.82
C GLU A 24 -6.46 27.87 -1.48
N LEU A 25 -6.46 26.66 -2.05
CA LEU A 25 -5.31 26.09 -2.78
C LEU A 25 -4.96 26.94 -4.01
N ARG A 26 -5.98 27.36 -4.78
CA ARG A 26 -5.77 28.23 -5.95
C ARG A 26 -5.24 29.61 -5.54
N GLU A 27 -5.79 30.20 -4.49
CA GLU A 27 -5.34 31.48 -3.95
C GLU A 27 -3.91 31.41 -3.44
N TYR A 28 -3.53 30.31 -2.79
CA TYR A 28 -2.15 30.08 -2.38
C TYR A 28 -1.20 30.02 -3.59
N CYS A 29 -1.52 29.24 -4.60
CA CYS A 29 -0.71 29.17 -5.83
C CYS A 29 -0.57 30.53 -6.50
N LYS A 30 -1.67 31.30 -6.57
CA LYS A 30 -1.66 32.66 -7.11
C LYS A 30 -0.76 33.61 -6.32
N ARG A 31 -0.84 33.60 -4.99
CA ARG A 31 0.03 34.42 -4.11
C ARG A 31 1.51 34.08 -4.27
N ARG A 32 1.82 32.81 -4.53
CA ARG A 32 3.19 32.34 -4.78
C ARG A 32 3.68 32.58 -6.21
N GLY A 33 2.83 33.11 -7.08
CA GLY A 33 3.15 33.26 -8.51
C GLY A 33 3.32 31.93 -9.24
N TRP A 34 2.70 30.85 -8.76
CA TRP A 34 2.82 29.53 -9.37
C TRP A 34 1.71 29.31 -10.39
N LYS A 35 2.10 28.68 -11.52
CA LYS A 35 1.14 28.31 -12.56
C LYS A 35 0.54 26.94 -12.22
N ILE A 36 -0.79 26.86 -12.13
CA ILE A 36 -1.51 25.59 -11.92
C ILE A 36 -1.41 24.77 -13.21
N ALA A 37 -0.71 23.64 -13.14
CA ALA A 37 -0.53 22.69 -14.25
C ALA A 37 -1.67 21.67 -14.34
N GLY A 38 -2.31 21.35 -13.21
CA GLY A 38 -3.43 20.45 -13.14
C GLY A 38 -4.11 20.48 -11.77
N GLU A 39 -5.41 20.15 -11.78
CA GLU A 39 -6.21 19.95 -10.57
C GLU A 39 -6.67 18.49 -10.55
N TYR A 40 -6.28 17.77 -9.51
CA TYR A 40 -6.52 16.34 -9.32
C TYR A 40 -7.49 16.17 -8.15
N VAL A 41 -8.74 15.83 -8.45
CA VAL A 41 -9.81 15.82 -7.44
C VAL A 41 -10.49 14.47 -7.37
N ASP A 42 -10.20 13.70 -6.33
CA ASP A 42 -10.88 12.45 -6.02
C ASP A 42 -12.18 12.73 -5.26
N ARG A 43 -13.33 12.40 -5.88
CA ARG A 43 -14.68 12.63 -5.33
C ARG A 43 -15.33 11.32 -4.90
N GLY A 44 -16.04 11.35 -3.76
CA GLY A 44 -16.92 10.24 -3.35
C GLY A 44 -16.19 8.97 -2.91
N ILE A 45 -14.90 9.04 -2.68
CA ILE A 45 -14.12 7.88 -2.24
C ILE A 45 -14.18 7.78 -0.73
N SER A 46 -15.00 6.83 -0.21
CA SER A 46 -14.98 6.43 1.18
C SER A 46 -13.63 5.77 1.52
N GLY A 47 -13.17 5.89 2.76
CA GLY A 47 -11.86 5.39 3.19
C GLY A 47 -11.61 3.89 2.98
N ALA A 48 -12.64 3.12 2.59
CA ALA A 48 -12.57 1.68 2.34
C ALA A 48 -12.22 1.31 0.87
N LYS A 49 -12.48 2.17 -0.12
CA LYS A 49 -12.13 1.89 -1.52
C LYS A 49 -10.74 2.42 -1.85
N ASP A 50 -9.90 1.52 -2.36
CA ASP A 50 -8.45 1.75 -2.53
C ASP A 50 -8.08 2.56 -3.78
N GLN A 51 -9.01 2.80 -4.69
CA GLN A 51 -8.74 3.43 -5.96
C GLN A 51 -8.82 4.96 -5.84
N ARG A 52 -7.71 5.63 -6.12
CA ARG A 52 -7.60 7.09 -6.19
C ARG A 52 -7.06 7.51 -7.56
N PRO A 53 -7.90 7.49 -8.59
CA PRO A 53 -7.46 7.69 -9.97
C PRO A 53 -6.79 9.05 -10.20
N GLU A 54 -7.27 10.10 -9.52
CA GLU A 54 -6.66 11.41 -9.67
C GLU A 54 -5.34 11.54 -8.90
N LEU A 55 -5.17 10.85 -7.76
CA LEU A 55 -3.86 10.75 -7.11
C LEU A 55 -2.86 9.99 -7.98
N ASP A 56 -3.28 8.86 -8.57
CA ASP A 56 -2.44 8.06 -9.45
C ASP A 56 -2.01 8.87 -10.68
N LYS A 57 -2.92 9.67 -11.24
CA LYS A 57 -2.65 10.58 -12.35
C LYS A 57 -1.66 11.69 -11.95
N LEU A 58 -1.83 12.29 -10.75
CA LEU A 58 -0.87 13.25 -10.22
C LEU A 58 0.53 12.63 -10.09
N MET A 59 0.63 11.42 -9.51
CA MET A 59 1.92 10.72 -9.37
C MET A 59 2.55 10.42 -10.74
N HIS A 60 1.75 10.02 -11.73
CA HIS A 60 2.22 9.82 -13.09
C HIS A 60 2.74 11.11 -13.73
N ASP A 61 2.04 12.24 -13.56
CA ASP A 61 2.47 13.54 -14.07
C ASP A 61 3.72 14.07 -13.33
N ALA A 62 3.85 13.74 -12.03
CA ALA A 62 5.05 13.99 -11.25
C ALA A 62 6.26 13.23 -11.83
N HIS A 63 6.13 11.93 -12.09
CA HIS A 63 7.18 11.14 -12.74
C HIS A 63 7.55 11.66 -14.14
N LYS A 64 6.59 12.20 -14.87
CA LYS A 64 6.83 12.86 -16.17
C LYS A 64 7.37 14.29 -16.06
N ARG A 65 7.66 14.76 -14.84
CA ARG A 65 8.14 16.12 -14.58
C ARG A 65 7.22 17.23 -15.17
N ARG A 66 5.91 16.98 -15.16
CA ARG A 66 4.91 17.97 -15.59
C ARG A 66 4.56 18.97 -14.50
N VAL A 67 4.86 18.62 -13.25
CA VAL A 67 4.67 19.46 -12.07
C VAL A 67 5.99 19.63 -11.33
N ASP A 68 6.22 20.81 -10.79
CA ASP A 68 7.40 21.18 -10.00
C ASP A 68 7.06 21.26 -8.51
N ALA A 69 5.75 21.38 -8.19
CA ALA A 69 5.25 21.39 -6.83
C ALA A 69 3.88 20.71 -6.75
N VAL A 70 3.59 20.05 -5.62
CA VAL A 70 2.27 19.50 -5.27
C VAL A 70 1.73 20.26 -4.07
N VAL A 71 0.50 20.75 -4.19
CA VAL A 71 -0.15 21.55 -3.14
C VAL A 71 -1.42 20.83 -2.67
N VAL A 72 -1.53 20.61 -1.37
CA VAL A 72 -2.67 19.94 -0.74
C VAL A 72 -3.21 20.79 0.40
N TRP A 73 -4.48 20.62 0.73
CA TRP A 73 -5.06 21.36 1.84
C TRP A 73 -4.61 20.79 3.19
N LYS A 74 -4.56 19.43 3.33
CA LYS A 74 -4.20 18.75 4.56
C LYS A 74 -3.60 17.35 4.26
N PHE A 75 -2.70 16.87 5.11
CA PHE A 75 -2.05 15.56 4.96
C PHE A 75 -3.04 14.39 4.90
N ASP A 76 -4.08 14.41 5.73
CA ASP A 76 -5.09 13.34 5.77
C ASP A 76 -5.94 13.27 4.48
N ARG A 77 -5.99 14.33 3.71
CA ARG A 77 -6.63 14.35 2.39
C ARG A 77 -5.73 13.71 1.33
N PHE A 78 -4.42 13.85 1.49
CA PHE A 78 -3.44 13.29 0.58
C PHE A 78 -3.10 11.84 0.91
N ALA A 79 -2.77 11.52 2.17
CA ALA A 79 -2.34 10.21 2.61
C ALA A 79 -3.33 9.55 3.58
N ARG A 80 -3.37 8.22 3.59
CA ARG A 80 -4.20 7.42 4.51
C ARG A 80 -3.45 7.01 5.78
N SER A 81 -2.15 7.05 5.72
CA SER A 81 -1.25 6.73 6.81
C SER A 81 0.02 7.55 6.71
N VAL A 82 0.71 7.70 7.83
CA VAL A 82 2.01 8.36 7.87
C VAL A 82 3.00 7.67 6.92
N SER A 83 3.02 6.35 6.89
CA SER A 83 3.89 5.59 5.98
C SER A 83 3.59 5.85 4.49
N HIS A 84 2.32 6.04 4.12
CA HIS A 84 1.95 6.40 2.74
C HIS A 84 2.37 7.82 2.39
N LEU A 85 2.18 8.77 3.33
CA LEU A 85 2.63 10.16 3.17
C LEU A 85 4.13 10.20 2.92
N LEU A 86 4.91 9.54 3.77
CA LEU A 86 6.37 9.57 3.68
C LEU A 86 6.90 8.99 2.37
N ARG A 87 6.35 7.86 1.90
CA ARG A 87 6.74 7.29 0.59
C ARG A 87 6.48 8.26 -0.57
N ALA A 88 5.33 8.93 -0.54
CA ALA A 88 5.01 9.90 -1.58
C ALA A 88 5.95 11.11 -1.52
N LEU A 89 6.24 11.59 -0.30
CA LEU A 89 7.16 12.71 -0.09
C LEU A 89 8.62 12.35 -0.45
N GLU A 90 9.07 11.12 -0.16
CA GLU A 90 10.36 10.59 -0.63
C GLU A 90 10.42 10.58 -2.17
N THR A 91 9.33 10.14 -2.82
CA THR A 91 9.22 10.17 -4.28
C THR A 91 9.29 11.60 -4.81
N PHE A 92 8.55 12.54 -4.24
CA PHE A 92 8.60 13.94 -4.66
C PHE A 92 9.99 14.55 -4.46
N ASN A 93 10.63 14.26 -3.33
CA ASN A 93 11.99 14.75 -3.06
C ASN A 93 13.01 14.19 -4.07
N SER A 94 12.94 12.89 -4.40
CA SER A 94 13.82 12.27 -5.40
C SER A 94 13.62 12.84 -6.82
N LEU A 95 12.40 13.30 -7.12
CA LEU A 95 12.06 13.95 -8.39
C LEU A 95 12.33 15.46 -8.37
N GLY A 96 12.73 16.03 -7.23
CA GLY A 96 12.94 17.47 -7.07
C GLY A 96 11.62 18.27 -7.02
N ILE A 97 10.50 17.64 -6.67
CA ILE A 97 9.18 18.24 -6.60
C ILE A 97 8.91 18.72 -5.17
N ALA A 98 8.56 19.99 -5.02
CA ALA A 98 8.16 20.55 -3.73
C ALA A 98 6.78 20.03 -3.31
N PHE A 99 6.58 19.83 -2.00
CA PHE A 99 5.28 19.47 -1.43
C PHE A 99 4.86 20.52 -0.41
N VAL A 100 3.61 20.98 -0.54
CA VAL A 100 3.04 22.00 0.34
C VAL A 100 1.71 21.51 0.92
N SER A 101 1.58 21.60 2.24
CA SER A 101 0.32 21.39 2.95
C SER A 101 -0.08 22.66 3.68
N LEU A 102 -1.27 23.21 3.36
CA LEU A 102 -1.70 24.50 3.89
C LEU A 102 -2.07 24.42 5.37
N SER A 103 -2.82 23.40 5.76
CA SER A 103 -3.32 23.25 7.13
C SER A 103 -2.20 23.04 8.15
N GLU A 104 -1.17 22.27 7.80
CA GLU A 104 -0.02 22.02 8.65
C GLU A 104 1.09 23.06 8.46
N SER A 105 0.92 24.03 7.54
CA SER A 105 1.92 25.05 7.24
C SER A 105 3.30 24.48 6.87
N ILE A 106 3.31 23.33 6.20
CA ILE A 106 4.54 22.64 5.76
C ILE A 106 4.76 22.94 4.28
N ASP A 107 5.96 23.45 3.96
CA ASP A 107 6.40 23.75 2.61
C ASP A 107 7.84 23.24 2.40
N THR A 108 7.97 22.10 1.71
CA THR A 108 9.29 21.49 1.46
C THR A 108 10.14 22.25 0.45
N SER A 109 9.63 23.33 -0.15
CA SER A 109 10.46 24.24 -0.95
C SER A 109 11.37 25.10 -0.08
N THR A 110 11.06 25.21 1.23
CA THR A 110 11.83 25.98 2.21
C THR A 110 12.80 25.08 3.01
N PRO A 111 13.93 25.59 3.50
CA PRO A 111 14.83 24.83 4.38
C PRO A 111 14.14 24.29 5.63
N ALA A 112 13.27 25.09 6.27
CA ALA A 112 12.52 24.69 7.46
C ALA A 112 11.55 23.53 7.16
N GLY A 113 10.82 23.60 6.04
CA GLY A 113 9.93 22.51 5.63
C GLY A 113 10.68 21.23 5.29
N LYS A 114 11.86 21.33 4.67
CA LYS A 114 12.75 20.16 4.45
C LYS A 114 13.20 19.54 5.77
N MET A 115 13.57 20.36 6.74
CA MET A 115 13.95 19.87 8.09
C MET A 115 12.80 19.13 8.77
N VAL A 116 11.60 19.70 8.77
CA VAL A 116 10.38 19.06 9.32
C VAL A 116 10.13 17.72 8.62
N PHE A 117 10.25 17.67 7.30
CA PHE A 117 10.11 16.43 6.53
C PHE A 117 11.15 15.36 6.94
N THR A 118 12.41 15.75 7.11
CA THR A 118 13.48 14.83 7.54
C THR A 118 13.18 14.24 8.93
N VAL A 119 12.71 15.06 9.86
CA VAL A 119 12.32 14.61 11.21
C VAL A 119 11.14 13.63 11.13
N LEU A 120 10.11 13.95 10.36
CA LEU A 120 8.95 13.05 10.17
C LEU A 120 9.38 11.70 9.58
N GLY A 121 10.31 11.72 8.62
CA GLY A 121 10.89 10.51 8.04
C GLY A 121 11.62 9.64 9.08
N ALA A 122 12.46 10.25 9.89
CA ALA A 122 13.19 9.56 10.96
C ALA A 122 12.25 8.96 12.02
N VAL A 123 11.20 9.70 12.43
CA VAL A 123 10.19 9.20 13.39
C VAL A 123 9.47 7.97 12.83
N ALA A 124 9.08 7.99 11.56
CA ALA A 124 8.38 6.84 10.97
C ALA A 124 9.29 5.63 10.75
N GLU A 125 10.58 5.84 10.52
CA GLU A 125 11.54 4.74 10.47
C GLU A 125 11.73 4.12 11.84
N LEU A 126 11.82 4.94 12.89
CA LEU A 126 11.84 4.50 14.27
C LEU A 126 10.59 3.68 14.64
N GLU A 127 9.38 4.17 14.30
CA GLU A 127 8.15 3.42 14.54
C GLU A 127 8.16 2.05 13.83
N ARG A 128 8.59 1.99 12.57
CA ARG A 128 8.72 0.72 11.82
C ARG A 128 9.72 -0.24 12.49
N SER A 129 10.85 0.29 12.96
CA SER A 129 11.85 -0.50 13.68
C SER A 129 11.29 -1.09 14.97
N LEU A 130 10.62 -0.28 15.78
CA LEU A 130 9.97 -0.73 17.03
C LEU A 130 8.88 -1.78 16.80
N ILE A 131 8.06 -1.62 15.73
CA ILE A 131 7.08 -2.64 15.36
C ILE A 131 7.78 -3.94 14.95
N GLY A 132 8.83 -3.86 14.15
CA GLY A 132 9.63 -5.01 13.75
C GLY A 132 10.27 -5.74 14.95
N GLU A 133 10.74 -5.01 15.94
CA GLU A 133 11.27 -5.59 17.19
C GLU A 133 10.19 -6.30 18.00
N ARG A 134 9.02 -5.68 18.17
CA ARG A 134 7.88 -6.29 18.86
C ARG A 134 7.43 -7.58 18.19
N VAL A 135 7.31 -7.58 16.86
CA VAL A 135 6.95 -8.78 16.08
C VAL A 135 7.99 -9.87 16.26
N ARG A 136 9.29 -9.55 16.15
CA ARG A 136 10.38 -10.53 16.36
C ARG A 136 10.38 -11.08 17.78
N ALA A 137 10.15 -10.25 18.78
CA ALA A 137 10.03 -10.68 20.17
C ALA A 137 8.81 -11.60 20.38
N GLY A 138 7.66 -11.25 19.79
CA GLY A 138 6.45 -12.08 19.82
C GLY A 138 6.67 -13.45 19.18
N LEU A 139 7.33 -13.50 18.01
CA LEU A 139 7.65 -14.75 17.32
C LEU A 139 8.63 -15.62 18.14
N ARG A 140 9.65 -15.02 18.76
CA ARG A 140 10.55 -15.75 19.67
C ARG A 140 9.81 -16.37 20.86
N ASN A 141 8.91 -15.60 21.47
CA ASN A 141 8.11 -16.07 22.60
C ASN A 141 7.14 -17.20 22.16
N ALA A 142 6.47 -17.05 21.02
CA ALA A 142 5.60 -18.09 20.47
C ALA A 142 6.41 -19.38 20.20
N LYS A 143 7.60 -19.28 19.60
CA LYS A 143 8.51 -20.41 19.37
C LYS A 143 8.95 -21.08 20.68
N ALA A 144 9.29 -20.29 21.69
CA ALA A 144 9.66 -20.80 23.02
C ALA A 144 8.49 -21.54 23.72
N LYS A 145 7.24 -21.14 23.44
CA LYS A 145 6.02 -21.84 23.90
C LYS A 145 5.64 -23.06 23.03
N GLY A 146 6.50 -23.47 22.07
CA GLY A 146 6.25 -24.65 21.22
C GLY A 146 5.37 -24.37 20.00
N ALA A 147 5.03 -23.13 19.70
CA ALA A 147 4.26 -22.81 18.51
C ALA A 147 5.09 -23.08 17.23
N GLN A 148 4.52 -23.83 16.32
CA GLN A 148 5.12 -24.08 15.01
C GLN A 148 4.85 -22.89 14.09
N LEU A 149 5.92 -22.15 13.76
CA LEU A 149 5.84 -20.98 12.91
C LEU A 149 5.98 -21.36 11.42
N GLY A 150 5.30 -20.61 10.56
CA GLY A 150 5.35 -20.82 9.11
C GLY A 150 4.14 -21.59 8.58
N ARG A 151 4.21 -22.01 7.32
CA ARG A 151 3.16 -22.81 6.69
C ARG A 151 3.12 -24.18 7.36
N PRO A 152 1.96 -24.66 7.81
CA PRO A 152 1.84 -26.02 8.33
C PRO A 152 2.42 -27.03 7.33
N PRO A 153 3.19 -28.05 7.79
CA PRO A 153 3.68 -29.08 6.90
C PRO A 153 2.48 -29.79 6.25
N LEU A 154 2.57 -30.01 4.95
CA LEU A 154 1.60 -30.84 4.25
C LEU A 154 1.64 -32.23 4.87
N LYS A 155 0.46 -32.83 5.08
CA LYS A 155 0.38 -34.24 5.51
C LYS A 155 1.26 -35.09 4.60
N LYS A 156 2.28 -35.74 5.17
CA LYS A 156 3.06 -36.74 4.44
C LYS A 156 2.18 -37.99 4.30
N LEU A 157 1.82 -38.31 3.08
CA LEU A 157 1.08 -39.51 2.79
C LEU A 157 1.97 -40.74 3.03
N THR A 158 1.39 -41.76 3.66
CA THR A 158 2.06 -43.07 3.81
C THR A 158 2.17 -43.78 2.46
N SER A 159 3.09 -44.71 2.34
CA SER A 159 3.26 -45.53 1.10
C SER A 159 1.95 -46.20 0.69
N THR A 160 1.15 -46.66 1.66
CA THR A 160 -0.16 -47.27 1.45
C THR A 160 -1.19 -46.27 0.90
N GLU A 161 -1.27 -45.07 1.47
CA GLU A 161 -2.16 -44.00 0.99
C GLU A 161 -1.79 -43.56 -0.45
N ILE A 162 -0.49 -43.53 -0.76
CA ILE A 162 -0.01 -43.20 -2.12
C ILE A 162 -0.42 -44.32 -3.11
N GLN A 163 -0.28 -45.59 -2.72
CA GLN A 163 -0.72 -46.72 -3.56
C GLN A 163 -2.22 -46.69 -3.80
N MET A 164 -3.02 -46.46 -2.76
CA MET A 164 -4.48 -46.33 -2.89
C MET A 164 -4.89 -45.15 -3.78
N MET A 165 -4.23 -44.02 -3.64
CA MET A 165 -4.46 -42.85 -4.51
C MET A 165 -4.16 -43.17 -5.98
N ARG A 166 -3.08 -43.92 -6.25
CA ARG A 166 -2.71 -44.37 -7.60
C ARG A 166 -3.75 -45.33 -8.17
N LEU A 167 -4.25 -46.29 -7.37
CA LEU A 167 -5.33 -47.18 -7.77
C LEU A 167 -6.63 -46.47 -8.06
N ASP A 168 -7.02 -45.53 -7.20
CA ASP A 168 -8.20 -44.67 -7.45
C ASP A 168 -8.07 -43.87 -8.76
N ARG A 169 -6.88 -43.37 -9.05
CA ARG A 169 -6.61 -42.67 -10.32
C ARG A 169 -6.67 -43.63 -11.51
N ARG A 170 -6.07 -44.79 -11.40
CA ARG A 170 -5.95 -45.78 -12.50
C ARG A 170 -7.30 -46.41 -12.82
N ASN A 171 -8.00 -46.92 -11.80
CA ASN A 171 -9.23 -47.70 -11.98
C ASN A 171 -10.48 -46.85 -12.21
N LYS A 172 -10.61 -45.75 -11.49
CA LYS A 172 -11.78 -44.88 -11.50
C LYS A 172 -11.61 -43.59 -12.30
N ARG A 173 -10.41 -43.34 -12.85
CA ARG A 173 -10.04 -42.07 -13.53
C ARG A 173 -10.37 -40.84 -12.71
N THR A 174 -10.32 -40.94 -11.36
CA THR A 174 -10.71 -39.85 -10.43
C THR A 174 -9.91 -38.58 -10.69
N PRO A 175 -10.54 -37.39 -10.82
CA PRO A 175 -9.82 -36.14 -11.01
C PRO A 175 -8.85 -35.86 -9.87
N TYR A 176 -7.70 -35.24 -10.17
CA TYR A 176 -6.67 -34.92 -9.17
C TYR A 176 -7.17 -34.01 -8.05
N ALA A 177 -8.12 -33.12 -8.34
CA ALA A 177 -8.74 -32.27 -7.33
C ALA A 177 -9.51 -33.08 -6.28
N VAL A 178 -10.24 -34.11 -6.71
CA VAL A 178 -10.99 -35.02 -5.85
C VAL A 178 -10.04 -35.90 -5.02
N LEU A 179 -8.97 -36.42 -5.65
CA LEU A 179 -7.92 -37.14 -4.94
C LEU A 179 -7.23 -36.28 -3.88
N ALA A 180 -6.92 -35.04 -4.22
CA ALA A 180 -6.32 -34.09 -3.29
C ALA A 180 -7.19 -33.87 -2.06
N GLY A 181 -8.49 -33.67 -2.23
CA GLY A 181 -9.46 -33.57 -1.13
C GLY A 181 -9.56 -34.85 -0.30
N LYS A 182 -9.69 -36.02 -0.95
CA LYS A 182 -9.83 -37.31 -0.29
C LYS A 182 -8.62 -37.68 0.59
N TYR A 183 -7.41 -37.41 0.11
CA TYR A 183 -6.17 -37.75 0.81
C TYR A 183 -5.54 -36.59 1.60
N GLY A 184 -6.17 -35.41 1.63
CA GLY A 184 -5.70 -34.24 2.40
C GLY A 184 -4.37 -33.68 1.89
N THR A 185 -4.18 -33.68 0.56
CA THR A 185 -2.94 -33.20 -0.08
C THR A 185 -3.24 -32.09 -1.11
N SER A 186 -2.21 -31.49 -1.72
CA SER A 186 -2.44 -30.52 -2.80
C SER A 186 -2.70 -31.22 -4.14
N VAL A 187 -3.41 -30.54 -5.05
CA VAL A 187 -3.65 -31.04 -6.42
C VAL A 187 -2.34 -31.32 -7.14
N TRP A 188 -1.34 -30.45 -6.95
CA TRP A 188 0.01 -30.62 -7.49
C TRP A 188 0.70 -31.88 -6.95
N SER A 189 0.63 -32.12 -5.62
CA SER A 189 1.18 -33.32 -5.01
C SER A 189 0.48 -34.59 -5.49
N ALA A 190 -0.86 -34.60 -5.57
CA ALA A 190 -1.63 -35.70 -6.09
C ALA A 190 -1.23 -36.06 -7.54
N PHE A 191 -1.05 -35.03 -8.39
CA PHE A 191 -0.57 -35.20 -9.75
C PHE A 191 0.81 -35.86 -9.80
N HIS A 192 1.79 -35.30 -9.07
CA HIS A 192 3.18 -35.80 -9.07
C HIS A 192 3.31 -37.21 -8.49
N LEU A 193 2.60 -37.50 -7.38
CA LEU A 193 2.61 -38.82 -6.75
C LEU A 193 1.95 -39.89 -7.62
N CYS A 194 0.97 -39.52 -8.45
CA CYS A 194 0.36 -40.46 -9.39
C CYS A 194 1.17 -40.63 -10.70
N LYS A 195 1.88 -39.57 -11.15
CA LYS A 195 2.65 -39.60 -12.41
C LYS A 195 3.96 -40.41 -12.28
N ASN A 196 4.62 -40.35 -11.12
CA ASN A 196 5.92 -41.02 -10.90
C ASN A 196 5.78 -42.52 -10.52
N ALA A 197 4.71 -43.17 -10.93
CA ALA A 197 4.57 -44.62 -10.87
C ALA A 197 5.13 -45.21 -12.14
N LYS A 198 6.44 -45.53 -12.14
CA LYS A 198 7.00 -46.55 -12.99
C LYS A 198 6.82 -47.92 -12.34
#